data_1d1205eb82e7d29f2fdf0948a70006b7
#
_entry.id   1d1205eb82e7d29f2fdf0948a70006b7
#
_cell.length_a   1.000
_cell.length_b   1.000
_cell.length_c   1.000
_cell.angle_alpha   90.00
_cell.angle_beta   90.00
_cell.angle_gamma   90.00
#
_symmetry.space_group_name_H-M   'P 1'
#
loop_
_entity.id
_entity.type
_entity.pdbx_description
1 polymer ?
#
loop_
_entity_poly.entity_id
_entity_poly.type
_entity_poly.pdbx_seq_one_letter_code
_entity_poly.pdbx_strand_id
1 'polypeptide(L)'
;PASQRVADVVAALRANPGAVLVASGDAALAGALASAIEPPRLAVLDAEGFDTSRDEDFLGRLYVPGLRRAGDLRTASEMARNRLVIHNAGAAFDAPGARVQQAPLAAREIVKAIRQAERQR
;
A
#
# COMPACT_ATOMS: atom_id res chain seq x y z
N PRO A 1 5.14 -11.59 12.22
CA PRO A 1 6.15 -10.92 11.39
C PRO A 1 5.55 -10.32 10.11
N ALA A 2 6.26 -9.41 9.50
CA ALA A 2 5.75 -8.68 8.33
C ALA A 2 5.47 -9.60 7.14
N SER A 3 6.27 -10.64 6.93
CA SER A 3 6.02 -11.62 5.87
C SER A 3 4.69 -12.34 6.06
N GLN A 4 4.31 -12.64 7.29
CA GLN A 4 3.03 -13.24 7.61
C GLN A 4 1.88 -12.27 7.31
N ARG A 5 2.06 -10.99 7.59
CA ARG A 5 1.06 -9.96 7.27
C ARG A 5 0.82 -9.87 5.77
N VAL A 6 1.87 -9.88 4.97
CA VAL A 6 1.74 -9.86 3.51
C VAL A 6 0.96 -11.10 3.04
N ALA A 7 1.33 -12.28 3.52
CA ALA A 7 0.65 -13.52 3.15
C ALA A 7 -0.83 -13.51 3.55
N ASP A 8 -1.15 -13.00 4.74
CA ASP A 8 -2.52 -12.92 5.23
C ASP A 8 -3.36 -11.96 4.37
N VAL A 9 -2.80 -10.82 3.99
CA VAL A 9 -3.50 -9.86 3.13
C VAL A 9 -3.72 -10.45 1.74
N VAL A 10 -2.73 -11.10 1.17
CA VAL A 10 -2.86 -11.77 -0.14
C VAL A 10 -3.99 -12.81 -0.09
N ALA A 11 -4.03 -13.63 0.97
CA ALA A 11 -5.08 -14.63 1.12
C ALA A 11 -6.47 -14.00 1.22
N ALA A 12 -6.60 -12.90 1.97
CA ALA A 12 -7.85 -12.17 2.11
C ALA A 12 -8.30 -11.56 0.77
N LEU A 13 -7.38 -11.01 0.00
CA LEU A 13 -7.68 -10.42 -1.30
C LEU A 13 -8.11 -11.49 -2.32
N ARG A 14 -7.50 -12.67 -2.29
CA ARG A 14 -7.92 -13.79 -3.14
C ARG A 14 -9.32 -14.28 -2.81
N ALA A 15 -9.65 -14.31 -1.53
CA ALA A 15 -10.97 -14.76 -1.08
C ALA A 15 -12.07 -13.73 -1.37
N ASN A 16 -11.71 -12.48 -1.62
CA ASN A 16 -12.66 -11.38 -1.79
C ASN A 16 -12.34 -10.56 -3.05
N PRO A 17 -12.59 -11.11 -4.26
CA PRO A 17 -12.36 -10.38 -5.51
C PRO A 17 -13.14 -9.07 -5.52
N GLY A 18 -12.47 -7.98 -5.91
CA GLY A 18 -13.09 -6.66 -5.93
C GLY A 18 -13.14 -5.95 -4.58
N ALA A 19 -12.49 -6.50 -3.56
CA ALA A 19 -12.39 -5.86 -2.25
C ALA A 19 -11.57 -4.57 -2.31
N VAL A 20 -11.87 -3.67 -1.38
CA VAL A 20 -11.09 -2.46 -1.12
C VAL A 20 -10.28 -2.69 0.16
N LEU A 21 -9.00 -2.38 0.10
CA LEU A 21 -8.09 -2.50 1.23
C LEU A 21 -7.85 -1.12 1.85
N VAL A 22 -8.10 -0.99 3.14
CA VAL A 22 -7.77 0.22 3.90
C VAL A 22 -6.87 -0.19 5.06
N ALA A 23 -5.70 0.40 5.16
CA ALA A 23 -4.73 0.04 6.20
C ALA A 23 -3.87 1.24 6.59
N SER A 24 -3.19 1.14 7.72
CA SER A 24 -2.31 2.20 8.22
C SER A 24 -1.04 1.61 8.84
N GLY A 25 0.02 2.42 8.89
CA GLY A 25 1.29 2.05 9.50
C GLY A 25 1.97 0.88 8.82
N ASP A 26 2.46 -0.07 9.60
CA ASP A 26 3.13 -1.25 9.07
C ASP A 26 2.18 -2.12 8.24
N ALA A 27 0.90 -2.14 8.58
CA ALA A 27 -0.11 -2.83 7.79
C ALA A 27 -0.29 -2.19 6.40
N ALA A 28 -0.10 -0.88 6.28
CA ALA A 28 -0.15 -0.19 4.98
C ALA A 28 1.01 -0.63 4.08
N LEU A 29 2.21 -0.74 4.63
CA LEU A 29 3.37 -1.21 3.86
C LEU A 29 3.18 -2.65 3.39
N ALA A 30 2.70 -3.51 4.28
CA ALA A 30 2.36 -4.89 3.91
C ALA A 30 1.28 -4.93 2.84
N GLY A 31 0.28 -4.06 2.95
CA GLY A 31 -0.81 -3.93 1.99
C GLY A 31 -0.33 -3.51 0.61
N ALA A 32 0.66 -2.61 0.53
CA ALA A 32 1.24 -2.19 -0.75
C ALA A 32 1.91 -3.36 -1.46
N LEU A 33 2.67 -4.18 -0.74
CA LEU A 33 3.33 -5.35 -1.30
C LEU A 33 2.32 -6.43 -1.70
N ALA A 34 1.33 -6.70 -0.85
CA ALA A 34 0.28 -7.68 -1.15
C ALA A 34 -0.54 -7.28 -2.38
N SER A 35 -0.77 -5.98 -2.58
CA SER A 35 -1.52 -5.46 -3.72
C SER A 35 -0.83 -5.69 -5.05
N ALA A 36 0.50 -5.84 -5.06
CA ALA A 36 1.24 -6.20 -6.26
C ALA A 36 1.05 -7.68 -6.63
N ILE A 37 0.88 -8.53 -5.62
CA ILE A 37 0.71 -9.97 -5.81
C ILE A 37 -0.75 -10.29 -6.18
N GLU A 38 -1.68 -9.70 -5.46
CA GLU A 38 -3.13 -9.90 -5.66
C GLU A 38 -3.82 -8.54 -5.63
N PRO A 39 -3.97 -7.87 -6.79
CA PRO A 39 -4.48 -6.51 -6.82
C PRO A 39 -5.92 -6.39 -6.31
N PRO A 40 -6.16 -5.51 -5.32
CA PRO A 40 -7.51 -5.17 -4.90
C PRO A 40 -8.16 -4.23 -5.92
N ARG A 41 -9.45 -3.94 -5.73
CA ARG A 41 -10.09 -2.88 -6.52
C ARG A 41 -9.43 -1.52 -6.25
N LEU A 42 -9.13 -1.26 -4.99
CA LEU A 42 -8.44 -0.06 -4.53
C LEU A 42 -7.78 -0.36 -3.20
N ALA A 43 -6.59 0.16 -2.97
CA ALA A 43 -5.95 0.17 -1.67
C ALA A 43 -5.72 1.62 -1.23
N VAL A 44 -6.23 1.97 -0.06
CA VAL A 44 -6.02 3.29 0.56
C VAL A 44 -5.17 3.08 1.80
N LEU A 45 -3.93 3.54 1.74
CA LEU A 45 -2.91 3.20 2.71
C LEU A 45 -2.37 4.46 3.39
N ASP A 46 -2.49 4.51 4.72
CA ASP A 46 -1.94 5.58 5.54
C ASP A 46 -0.52 5.19 5.96
N ALA A 47 0.47 5.88 5.42
CA ALA A 47 1.87 5.59 5.71
C ALA A 47 2.35 6.11 7.07
N GLU A 48 1.52 6.89 7.77
CA GLU A 48 1.85 7.45 9.09
C GLU A 48 3.18 8.20 9.12
N GLY A 49 3.45 8.98 8.08
CA GLY A 49 4.68 9.76 7.95
C GLY A 49 5.92 8.94 7.55
N PHE A 50 5.76 7.65 7.28
CA PHE A 50 6.89 6.81 6.87
C PHE A 50 7.48 7.26 5.55
N ASP A 51 8.80 7.12 5.45
CA ASP A 51 9.56 7.54 4.30
C ASP A 51 10.37 6.36 3.76
N THR A 52 10.48 6.24 2.46
CA THR A 52 11.23 5.16 1.81
C THR A 52 12.67 5.55 1.47
N SER A 53 13.13 6.73 1.89
CA SER A 53 14.47 7.22 1.56
C SER A 53 15.61 6.41 2.17
N ARG A 54 15.34 5.66 3.23
CA ARG A 54 16.33 4.83 3.92
C ARG A 54 15.92 3.37 3.88
N ASP A 55 16.72 2.55 3.21
CA ASP A 55 16.47 1.11 3.14
C ASP A 55 16.48 0.44 4.51
N GLU A 56 17.38 0.86 5.41
CA GLU A 56 17.46 0.28 6.75
C GLU A 56 16.22 0.55 7.59
N ASP A 57 15.65 1.76 7.49
CA ASP A 57 14.39 2.08 8.18
C ASP A 57 13.23 1.27 7.61
N PHE A 58 13.19 1.15 6.29
CA PHE A 58 12.20 0.36 5.58
C PHE A 58 12.29 -1.11 5.97
N LEU A 59 13.47 -1.70 5.92
CA LEU A 59 13.68 -3.11 6.26
C LEU A 59 13.45 -3.39 7.75
N GLY A 60 13.76 -2.41 8.63
CA GLY A 60 13.50 -2.56 10.05
C GLY A 60 12.01 -2.59 10.39
N ARG A 61 11.19 -1.88 9.61
CA ARG A 61 9.74 -1.84 9.81
C ARG A 61 9.01 -2.96 9.10
N LEU A 62 9.52 -3.38 7.95
CA LEU A 62 8.85 -4.36 7.10
C LEU A 62 9.85 -5.39 6.59
N TYR A 63 10.21 -6.33 7.45
CA TYR A 63 11.07 -7.43 7.04
C TYR A 63 10.25 -8.50 6.32
N VAL A 64 10.50 -8.63 5.03
CA VAL A 64 9.87 -9.66 4.19
C VAL A 64 10.99 -10.41 3.47
N PRO A 65 11.04 -11.76 3.55
CA PRO A 65 12.05 -12.51 2.80
C PRO A 65 12.03 -12.15 1.31
N GLY A 66 13.19 -11.83 0.76
CA GLY A 66 13.33 -11.40 -0.63
C GLY A 66 13.20 -9.90 -0.86
N LEU A 67 12.60 -9.16 0.07
CA LEU A 67 12.54 -7.71 0.01
C LEU A 67 13.84 -7.14 0.58
N ARG A 68 14.63 -6.48 -0.23
CA ARG A 68 15.99 -6.06 0.16
C ARG A 68 16.20 -4.56 0.20
N ARG A 69 15.34 -3.78 -0.44
CA ARG A 69 15.49 -2.34 -0.59
C ARG A 69 14.15 -1.67 -0.83
N ALA A 70 14.14 -0.35 -0.65
CA ALA A 70 12.98 0.47 -1.02
C ALA A 70 12.62 0.35 -2.51
N GLY A 71 13.60 0.01 -3.38
CA GLY A 71 13.33 -0.24 -4.80
C GLY A 71 12.35 -1.39 -5.05
N ASP A 72 12.26 -2.34 -4.13
CA ASP A 72 11.28 -3.41 -4.24
C ASP A 72 9.85 -2.88 -4.07
N LEU A 73 9.65 -1.89 -3.21
CA LEU A 73 8.37 -1.22 -3.07
C LEU A 73 8.02 -0.41 -4.33
N ARG A 74 9.01 0.22 -4.97
CA ARG A 74 8.79 0.92 -6.23
C ARG A 74 8.24 -0.03 -7.30
N THR A 75 8.87 -1.19 -7.45
CA THR A 75 8.42 -2.20 -8.39
C THR A 75 7.01 -2.68 -8.06
N ALA A 76 6.75 -2.95 -6.78
CA ALA A 76 5.43 -3.39 -6.34
C ALA A 76 4.35 -2.34 -6.66
N SER A 77 4.63 -1.05 -6.41
CA SER A 77 3.67 0.00 -6.66
C SER A 77 3.40 0.21 -8.15
N GLU A 78 4.41 0.03 -9.01
CA GLU A 78 4.22 0.07 -10.47
C GLU A 78 3.32 -1.07 -10.94
N MET A 79 3.48 -2.26 -10.37
CA MET A 79 2.65 -3.42 -10.71
C MET A 79 1.20 -3.23 -10.28
N ALA A 80 0.96 -2.53 -9.17
CA ALA A 80 -0.37 -2.25 -8.65
C ALA A 80 -0.93 -0.90 -9.16
N ARG A 81 -0.42 -0.40 -10.26
CA ARG A 81 -0.74 0.90 -10.84
C ARG A 81 -2.23 1.23 -10.83
N ASN A 82 -2.54 2.49 -10.50
CA ASN A 82 -3.89 3.06 -10.45
C ASN A 82 -4.82 2.46 -9.39
N ARG A 83 -4.30 1.57 -8.56
CA ARG A 83 -5.07 0.92 -7.50
C ARG A 83 -4.54 1.23 -6.11
N LEU A 84 -3.44 2.00 -6.03
CA LEU A 84 -2.83 2.39 -4.76
C LEU A 84 -3.01 3.88 -4.53
N VAL A 85 -3.57 4.22 -3.39
CA VAL A 85 -3.57 5.58 -2.86
C VAL A 85 -2.81 5.54 -1.53
N ILE A 86 -1.70 6.24 -1.46
CA ILE A 86 -0.86 6.32 -0.27
C ILE A 86 -0.93 7.75 0.25
N HIS A 87 -1.40 7.94 1.46
CA HIS A 87 -1.53 9.26 2.05
C HIS A 87 -0.79 9.33 3.39
N ASN A 88 -0.64 10.53 3.91
CA ASN A 88 0.14 10.79 5.12
C ASN A 88 1.55 10.21 4.98
N ALA A 89 2.13 10.35 3.79
CA ALA A 89 3.44 9.82 3.46
C ALA A 89 4.55 10.79 3.88
N GLY A 90 5.74 10.27 4.19
CA GLY A 90 6.92 11.09 4.36
C GLY A 90 7.29 11.81 3.07
N ALA A 91 8.10 12.89 3.19
CA ALA A 91 8.42 13.77 2.07
C ALA A 91 9.14 13.07 0.91
N ALA A 92 9.92 12.03 1.20
CA ALA A 92 10.66 11.27 0.20
C ALA A 92 10.08 9.89 -0.07
N PHE A 93 8.80 9.68 0.24
CA PHE A 93 8.13 8.42 -0.07
C PHE A 93 8.08 8.20 -1.58
N ASP A 94 8.60 7.09 -2.04
CA ASP A 94 8.75 6.80 -3.47
C ASP A 94 7.96 5.54 -3.84
N ALA A 95 6.85 5.74 -4.51
CA ALA A 95 5.99 4.66 -4.99
C ALA A 95 5.40 5.05 -6.36
N PRO A 96 6.20 4.98 -7.43
CA PRO A 96 5.72 5.34 -8.77
C PRO A 96 4.58 4.42 -9.20
N GLY A 97 3.60 4.99 -9.88
CA GLY A 97 2.36 4.27 -10.24
C GLY A 97 1.27 4.38 -9.20
N ALA A 98 1.58 4.69 -7.95
CA ALA A 98 0.61 4.99 -6.91
C ALA A 98 0.31 6.49 -6.87
N ARG A 99 -0.87 6.84 -6.37
CA ARG A 99 -1.16 8.22 -6.00
C ARG A 99 -0.61 8.45 -4.59
N VAL A 100 0.40 9.29 -4.46
CA VAL A 100 1.07 9.55 -3.18
C VAL A 100 0.86 11.00 -2.77
N GLN A 101 0.46 11.24 -1.52
CA GLN A 101 0.38 12.58 -0.95
C GLN A 101 0.86 12.60 0.49
N GLN A 102 1.43 13.73 0.90
CA GLN A 102 1.90 13.90 2.28
C GLN A 102 0.77 14.16 3.26
N ALA A 103 -0.23 14.92 2.85
CA ALA A 103 -1.37 15.23 3.72
C ALA A 103 -2.21 13.97 3.96
N PRO A 104 -2.67 13.75 5.21
CA PRO A 104 -3.59 12.65 5.48
C PRO A 104 -4.96 12.91 4.83
N LEU A 105 -5.60 11.86 4.33
CA LEU A 105 -6.96 11.95 3.81
C LEU A 105 -7.96 11.91 4.97
N ALA A 106 -8.97 12.77 4.90
CA ALA A 106 -10.10 12.71 5.82
C ALA A 106 -10.97 11.48 5.51
N ALA A 107 -11.68 10.98 6.51
CA ALA A 107 -12.54 9.82 6.36
C ALA A 107 -13.51 9.93 5.18
N ARG A 108 -14.14 11.10 5.00
CA ARG A 108 -15.07 11.33 3.89
C ARG A 108 -14.40 11.26 2.51
N GLU A 109 -13.14 11.66 2.43
CA GLU A 109 -12.36 11.59 1.19
C GLU A 109 -12.01 10.15 0.86
N ILE A 110 -11.72 9.34 1.88
CA ILE A 110 -11.49 7.90 1.72
C ILE A 110 -12.77 7.23 1.21
N VAL A 111 -13.90 7.52 1.83
CA VAL A 111 -15.20 6.98 1.40
C VAL A 111 -15.52 7.38 -0.04
N LYS A 112 -15.23 8.63 -0.42
CA LYS A 112 -15.42 9.12 -1.79
C LYS A 112 -14.57 8.33 -2.78
N ALA A 113 -13.31 8.09 -2.45
CA ALA A 113 -12.40 7.31 -3.29
C ALA A 113 -12.89 5.87 -3.47
N ILE A 114 -13.38 5.26 -2.40
CA ILE A 114 -13.93 3.91 -2.42
C ILE A 114 -15.15 3.84 -3.33
N ARG A 115 -16.08 4.76 -3.18
CA ARG A 115 -17.29 4.83 -4.01
C ARG A 115 -16.96 5.04 -5.49
N GLN A 116 -15.96 5.88 -5.77
CA GLN A 116 -15.52 6.11 -7.14
C GLN A 116 -14.92 4.85 -7.75
N ALA A 117 -14.12 4.10 -6.99
CA ALA A 117 -13.54 2.85 -7.43
C ALA A 117 -14.62 1.78 -7.69
N GLU A 118 -15.67 1.74 -6.88
CA GLU A 118 -16.78 0.80 -7.05
C GLU A 118 -17.58 1.05 -8.33
N ARG A 119 -17.61 2.29 -8.83
CA ARG A 119 -18.29 2.64 -10.08
C ARG A 119 -17.45 2.30 -11.31
N GLN A 120 -16.15 2.18 -11.16
CA GLN A 120 -15.24 1.85 -12.25
C GLN A 120 -15.05 0.33 -12.28
N ARG A 121 -15.57 -0.30 -13.28
CA ARG A 121 -15.41 -1.73 -13.49
C ARG A 121 -14.57 -2.01 -14.71
#